data_7890126793f5376b821811e2b0ab93cd
#
_entry.id   7890126793f5376b821811e2b0ab93cd
#
_cell.length_a   1.000
_cell.length_b   1.000
_cell.length_c   1.000
_cell.angle_alpha   90.00
_cell.angle_beta   90.00
_cell.angle_gamma   90.00
#
_symmetry.space_group_name_H-M   'P 1'
#
loop_
_entity.id
_entity.type
_entity.pdbx_description
1 polymer ?
#
loop_
_entity_poly.entity_id
_entity_poly.type
_entity_poly.pdbx_seq_one_letter_code
_entity_poly.pdbx_strand_id
1 'polypeptide(L)'
;GVGAFALTSWLEAMPTTWFVVALVASVPFLRGKRWRMASVSGIACLVAAIYLVGDMQRGTIWSPYYKITVKQQGRETVVEVNNIWHQSMAPVGTKEYFYQWPYMVFGDTFKDVLILGAGSGTDVAAALKHGVASVDAVEIDPAILRLGRERHPDRPYSDPRVHPVTDDARHFLRTTDKKYDLVVFALIDSLTLQSAFSGVRLESYMFTEESFRAVR
;
A
#
# COMPACT_ATOMS: atom_id res chain seq x y z
N GLY A 1 -20.47 -15.40 0.23
CA GLY A 1 -19.14 -15.49 0.82
C GLY A 1 -18.06 -14.80 0.00
N VAL A 2 -17.37 -15.51 -0.90
CA VAL A 2 -16.17 -15.01 -1.62
C VAL A 2 -16.45 -13.73 -2.41
N GLY A 3 -17.56 -13.66 -3.15
CA GLY A 3 -17.90 -12.45 -3.94
C GLY A 3 -18.16 -11.22 -3.07
N ALA A 4 -18.81 -11.39 -1.91
CA ALA A 4 -19.01 -10.27 -0.98
C ALA A 4 -17.67 -9.81 -0.38
N PHE A 5 -16.77 -10.74 -0.05
CA PHE A 5 -15.42 -10.41 0.42
C PHE A 5 -14.63 -9.66 -0.64
N ALA A 6 -14.60 -10.15 -1.88
CA ALA A 6 -13.90 -9.49 -2.97
C ALA A 6 -14.45 -8.07 -3.21
N LEU A 7 -15.77 -7.90 -3.20
CA LEU A 7 -16.40 -6.58 -3.38
C LEU A 7 -16.03 -5.62 -2.23
N THR A 8 -16.10 -6.07 -0.97
CA THR A 8 -15.77 -5.21 0.16
C THR A 8 -14.28 -4.87 0.22
N SER A 9 -13.40 -5.77 -0.20
CA SER A 9 -11.96 -5.49 -0.34
C SER A 9 -11.71 -4.47 -1.44
N TRP A 10 -12.36 -4.62 -2.60
CA TRP A 10 -12.25 -3.69 -3.71
C TRP A 10 -12.78 -2.27 -3.36
N LEU A 11 -13.82 -2.21 -2.52
CA LEU A 11 -14.39 -0.95 -2.01
C LEU A 11 -13.59 -0.36 -0.83
N GLU A 12 -12.45 -0.92 -0.48
CA GLU A 12 -11.65 -0.51 0.69
C GLU A 12 -12.49 -0.45 1.98
N ALA A 13 -13.48 -1.35 2.12
CA ALA A 13 -14.45 -1.30 3.20
C ALA A 13 -13.80 -1.59 4.56
N MET A 14 -14.12 -0.75 5.54
CA MET A 14 -13.62 -0.94 6.91
C MET A 14 -14.15 -2.23 7.53
N PRO A 15 -13.39 -2.87 8.44
CA PRO A 15 -13.85 -4.07 9.18
C PRO A 15 -15.20 -3.91 9.87
N THR A 16 -15.57 -2.70 10.31
CA THR A 16 -16.91 -2.39 10.85
C THR A 16 -18.04 -2.77 9.89
N THR A 17 -17.80 -2.74 8.57
CA THR A 17 -18.79 -3.15 7.55
C THR A 17 -19.27 -4.59 7.77
N TRP A 18 -18.38 -5.50 8.16
CA TRP A 18 -18.71 -6.90 8.40
C TRP A 18 -19.60 -7.07 9.65
N PHE A 19 -19.35 -6.28 10.70
CA PHE A 19 -20.20 -6.28 11.89
C PHE A 19 -21.59 -5.72 11.58
N VAL A 20 -21.68 -4.69 10.73
CA VAL A 20 -22.96 -4.16 10.26
C VAL A 20 -23.71 -5.20 9.42
N VAL A 21 -23.03 -5.88 8.50
CA VAL A 21 -23.63 -6.98 7.71
C VAL A 21 -24.14 -8.09 8.62
N ALA A 22 -23.35 -8.50 9.63
CA ALA A 22 -23.76 -9.50 10.62
C ALA A 22 -24.98 -9.04 11.43
N LEU A 23 -25.04 -7.77 11.82
CA LEU A 23 -26.17 -7.18 12.53
C LEU A 23 -27.44 -7.23 11.69
N VAL A 24 -27.37 -6.81 10.43
CA VAL A 24 -28.51 -6.85 9.49
C VAL A 24 -28.96 -8.32 9.25
N ALA A 25 -28.01 -9.22 9.02
CA ALA A 25 -28.29 -10.63 8.80
C ALA A 25 -28.92 -11.32 10.04
N SER A 26 -28.73 -10.79 11.24
CA SER A 26 -29.31 -11.33 12.49
C SER A 26 -30.79 -10.97 12.68
N VAL A 27 -31.30 -9.93 11.98
CA VAL A 27 -32.69 -9.42 12.16
C VAL A 27 -33.76 -10.51 12.00
N PRO A 28 -33.71 -11.43 11.03
CA PRO A 28 -34.71 -12.49 10.91
C PRO A 28 -34.80 -13.41 12.13
N PHE A 29 -33.70 -13.61 12.85
CA PHE A 29 -33.62 -14.48 14.03
C PHE A 29 -34.28 -13.87 15.29
N LEU A 30 -34.56 -12.54 15.27
CA LEU A 30 -35.22 -11.85 16.37
C LEU A 30 -36.72 -12.17 16.53
N ARG A 31 -37.35 -12.83 15.56
CA ARG A 31 -38.78 -13.05 15.52
C ARG A 31 -39.27 -14.19 16.42
N GLY A 32 -38.36 -14.97 17.03
CA GLY A 32 -38.68 -16.10 17.90
C GLY A 32 -38.90 -15.70 19.36
N LYS A 33 -40.10 -16.03 19.94
CA LYS A 33 -40.46 -15.70 21.33
C LYS A 33 -39.50 -16.29 22.39
N ARG A 34 -38.91 -17.45 22.11
CA ARG A 34 -38.06 -18.24 23.03
C ARG A 34 -36.62 -17.66 23.21
N TRP A 35 -36.15 -16.86 22.30
CA TRP A 35 -34.76 -16.38 22.24
C TRP A 35 -34.61 -14.87 22.41
N ARG A 36 -35.66 -14.17 22.85
CA ARG A 36 -35.64 -12.69 22.90
C ARG A 36 -34.50 -12.12 23.73
N MET A 37 -34.23 -12.69 24.91
CA MET A 37 -33.15 -12.17 25.76
C MET A 37 -31.75 -12.42 25.15
N ALA A 38 -31.50 -13.65 24.65
CA ALA A 38 -30.25 -13.98 23.98
C ALA A 38 -30.06 -13.16 22.69
N SER A 39 -31.14 -12.87 21.96
CA SER A 39 -31.10 -12.04 20.76
C SER A 39 -30.82 -10.58 21.08
N VAL A 40 -31.42 -10.03 22.14
CA VAL A 40 -31.17 -8.64 22.59
C VAL A 40 -29.73 -8.47 23.06
N SER A 41 -29.22 -9.43 23.86
CA SER A 41 -27.81 -9.36 24.30
C SER A 41 -26.84 -9.53 23.13
N GLY A 42 -27.11 -10.41 22.17
CA GLY A 42 -26.31 -10.57 20.97
C GLY A 42 -26.25 -9.30 20.12
N ILE A 43 -27.39 -8.63 19.95
CA ILE A 43 -27.42 -7.31 19.25
C ILE A 43 -26.63 -6.26 20.02
N ALA A 44 -26.81 -6.18 21.35
CA ALA A 44 -26.07 -5.23 22.15
C ALA A 44 -24.55 -5.45 22.03
N CYS A 45 -24.09 -6.72 22.02
CA CYS A 45 -22.69 -7.08 21.79
C CYS A 45 -22.22 -6.65 20.39
N LEU A 46 -23.02 -6.89 19.33
CA LEU A 46 -22.68 -6.46 17.98
C LEU A 46 -22.59 -4.94 17.84
N VAL A 47 -23.53 -4.21 18.45
CA VAL A 47 -23.50 -2.73 18.47
C VAL A 47 -22.28 -2.22 19.21
N ALA A 48 -21.98 -2.81 20.37
CA ALA A 48 -20.76 -2.48 21.12
C ALA A 48 -19.50 -2.79 20.31
N ALA A 49 -19.44 -3.92 19.61
CA ALA A 49 -18.33 -4.27 18.74
C ALA A 49 -18.16 -3.29 17.57
N ILE A 50 -19.26 -2.87 16.93
CA ILE A 50 -19.23 -1.84 15.86
C ILE A 50 -18.64 -0.54 16.40
N TYR A 51 -19.08 -0.10 17.57
CA TYR A 51 -18.58 1.12 18.20
C TYR A 51 -17.08 1.01 18.54
N LEU A 52 -16.69 -0.04 19.26
CA LEU A 52 -15.31 -0.24 19.69
C LEU A 52 -14.35 -0.39 18.49
N VAL A 53 -14.73 -1.22 17.52
CA VAL A 53 -13.90 -1.43 16.30
C VAL A 53 -13.84 -0.13 15.50
N GLY A 54 -14.94 0.61 15.38
CA GLY A 54 -14.95 1.90 14.68
C GLY A 54 -14.04 2.93 15.36
N ASP A 55 -14.03 2.99 16.69
CA ASP A 55 -13.15 3.90 17.44
C ASP A 55 -11.67 3.51 17.29
N MET A 56 -11.35 2.22 17.42
CA MET A 56 -9.98 1.70 17.25
C MET A 56 -9.41 1.91 15.85
N GLN A 57 -10.25 2.13 14.86
CA GLN A 57 -9.85 2.29 13.45
C GLN A 57 -9.86 3.74 12.95
N ARG A 58 -10.08 4.71 13.85
CA ARG A 58 -10.02 6.12 13.50
C ARG A 58 -8.64 6.47 12.91
N GLY A 59 -8.62 7.08 11.74
CA GLY A 59 -7.38 7.43 11.04
C GLY A 59 -6.68 6.25 10.37
N THR A 60 -7.32 5.07 10.32
CA THR A 60 -6.82 3.90 9.58
C THR A 60 -7.40 3.88 8.17
N ILE A 61 -6.55 3.64 7.18
CA ILE A 61 -6.93 3.39 5.80
C ILE A 61 -6.82 1.88 5.55
N TRP A 62 -7.86 1.30 4.98
CA TRP A 62 -7.84 -0.09 4.56
C TRP A 62 -7.68 -0.16 3.06
N SER A 63 -6.71 -0.96 2.61
CA SER A 63 -6.51 -1.29 1.21
C SER A 63 -6.75 -2.79 0.99
N PRO A 64 -6.77 -3.27 -0.26
CA PRO A 64 -6.79 -4.72 -0.53
C PRO A 64 -5.60 -5.49 0.04
N TYR A 65 -4.51 -4.79 0.38
CA TYR A 65 -3.24 -5.39 0.81
C TYR A 65 -2.97 -5.15 2.29
N TYR A 66 -3.28 -3.94 2.82
CA TYR A 66 -2.79 -3.49 4.12
C TYR A 66 -3.84 -2.74 4.95
N LYS A 67 -3.67 -2.86 6.27
CA LYS A 67 -4.13 -1.88 7.23
C LYS A 67 -3.08 -0.77 7.32
N ILE A 68 -3.38 0.42 6.83
CA ILE A 68 -2.44 1.54 6.76
C ILE A 68 -2.76 2.55 7.84
N THR A 69 -1.76 2.94 8.63
CA THR A 69 -1.84 4.01 9.61
C THR A 69 -0.80 5.07 9.28
N VAL A 70 -1.22 6.32 9.29
CA VAL A 70 -0.34 7.47 8.98
C VAL A 70 -0.13 8.29 10.22
N LYS A 71 1.12 8.52 10.58
CA LYS A 71 1.54 9.28 11.77
C LYS A 71 2.48 10.42 11.36
N GLN A 72 2.32 11.57 11.99
CA GLN A 72 3.28 12.66 11.83
C GLN A 72 4.36 12.53 12.89
N GLN A 73 5.64 12.43 12.47
CA GLN A 73 6.80 12.39 13.35
C GLN A 73 7.74 13.56 12.99
N GLY A 74 7.65 14.66 13.71
CA GLY A 74 8.42 15.86 13.38
C GLY A 74 8.09 16.36 11.97
N ARG A 75 9.06 16.33 11.08
CA ARG A 75 8.92 16.75 9.68
C ARG A 75 8.59 15.60 8.72
N GLU A 76 8.57 14.38 9.20
CA GLU A 76 8.29 13.19 8.40
C GLU A 76 6.87 12.70 8.61
N THR A 77 6.26 12.23 7.55
CA THR A 77 5.00 11.50 7.60
C THR A 77 5.31 10.01 7.50
N VAL A 78 5.16 9.31 8.63
CA VAL A 78 5.41 7.86 8.73
C VAL A 78 4.18 7.09 8.30
N VAL A 79 4.38 6.11 7.46
CA VAL A 79 3.37 5.13 7.04
C VAL A 79 3.70 3.79 7.69
N GLU A 80 2.76 3.30 8.49
CA GLU A 80 2.81 1.95 9.06
C GLU A 80 1.81 1.06 8.32
N VAL A 81 2.21 -0.16 8.02
CA VAL A 81 1.32 -1.19 7.49
C VAL A 81 1.21 -2.33 8.50
N ASN A 82 -0.01 -2.77 8.78
CA ASN A 82 -0.29 -3.82 9.78
C ASN A 82 0.37 -3.54 11.15
N ASN A 83 0.43 -2.26 11.56
CA ASN A 83 1.07 -1.73 12.77
C ASN A 83 2.61 -1.84 12.82
N ILE A 84 3.26 -2.07 11.68
CA ILE A 84 4.71 -2.11 11.54
C ILE A 84 5.14 -0.92 10.67
N TRP A 85 6.25 -0.29 11.03
CA TRP A 85 6.86 0.75 10.21
C TRP A 85 7.11 0.22 8.80
N HIS A 86 6.73 0.95 7.79
CA HIS A 86 6.88 0.56 6.40
C HIS A 86 7.73 1.56 5.62
N GLN A 87 7.36 2.83 5.65
CA GLN A 87 8.09 3.89 4.95
C GLN A 87 7.83 5.25 5.60
N SER A 88 8.64 6.25 5.26
CA SER A 88 8.37 7.63 5.63
C SER A 88 8.51 8.57 4.45
N MET A 89 7.64 9.55 4.38
CA MET A 89 7.66 10.63 3.42
C MET A 89 8.37 11.83 4.04
N ALA A 90 9.49 12.22 3.47
CA ALA A 90 10.28 13.39 3.84
C ALA A 90 10.89 13.99 2.57
N PRO A 91 11.37 15.26 2.58
CA PRO A 91 12.08 15.80 1.44
C PRO A 91 13.26 14.91 1.06
N VAL A 92 13.40 14.57 -0.22
CA VAL A 92 14.42 13.62 -0.70
C VAL A 92 15.86 14.05 -0.34
N GLY A 93 16.09 15.35 -0.14
CA GLY A 93 17.37 15.86 0.30
C GLY A 93 17.73 15.50 1.76
N THR A 94 16.77 15.05 2.56
CA THR A 94 16.94 14.63 3.95
C THR A 94 16.86 13.12 4.13
N LYS A 95 16.59 12.39 3.05
CA LYS A 95 16.52 10.92 3.05
C LYS A 95 17.91 10.30 2.92
N GLU A 96 17.97 9.01 3.22
CA GLU A 96 19.18 8.22 3.16
C GLU A 96 19.81 8.24 1.78
N TYR A 97 21.14 8.26 1.70
CA TYR A 97 21.89 8.37 0.45
C TYR A 97 21.64 7.24 -0.54
N PHE A 98 21.22 6.08 -0.09
CA PHE A 98 21.02 4.92 -0.98
C PHE A 98 19.92 5.17 -2.04
N TYR A 99 18.95 6.04 -1.77
CA TYR A 99 17.96 6.46 -2.78
C TYR A 99 18.60 7.20 -3.96
N GLN A 100 19.76 7.81 -3.74
CA GLN A 100 20.47 8.60 -4.74
C GLN A 100 21.66 7.84 -5.33
N TRP A 101 22.05 6.69 -4.80
CA TRP A 101 23.24 5.95 -5.22
C TRP A 101 23.31 5.64 -6.72
N PRO A 102 22.26 5.15 -7.39
CA PRO A 102 22.34 4.89 -8.83
C PRO A 102 22.82 6.12 -9.61
N TYR A 103 22.30 7.28 -9.28
CA TYR A 103 22.64 8.54 -9.95
C TYR A 103 24.03 9.05 -9.57
N MET A 104 24.41 8.91 -8.31
CA MET A 104 25.73 9.32 -7.82
C MET A 104 26.85 8.47 -8.39
N VAL A 105 26.62 7.17 -8.56
CA VAL A 105 27.64 6.20 -9.05
C VAL A 105 27.76 6.24 -10.56
N PHE A 106 26.64 6.30 -11.28
CA PHE A 106 26.62 6.19 -12.75
C PHE A 106 26.44 7.56 -13.44
N GLY A 107 26.24 8.64 -12.64
CA GLY A 107 25.97 9.99 -13.15
C GLY A 107 24.53 10.20 -13.56
N ASP A 108 24.16 11.45 -13.83
CA ASP A 108 22.79 11.87 -14.19
C ASP A 108 22.51 11.65 -15.68
N THR A 109 22.77 10.44 -16.18
CA THR A 109 22.67 10.08 -17.60
C THR A 109 21.38 9.37 -17.96
N PHE A 110 20.62 8.92 -16.96
CA PHE A 110 19.38 8.18 -17.16
C PHE A 110 18.26 9.10 -17.62
N LYS A 111 17.55 8.70 -18.69
CA LYS A 111 16.40 9.43 -19.24
C LYS A 111 15.09 8.78 -18.88
N ASP A 112 14.99 7.47 -19.11
CA ASP A 112 13.80 6.66 -18.87
C ASP A 112 14.05 5.71 -17.69
N VAL A 113 13.35 5.93 -16.59
CA VAL A 113 13.53 5.15 -15.36
C VAL A 113 12.25 4.40 -15.01
N LEU A 114 12.39 3.13 -14.67
CA LEU A 114 11.33 2.32 -14.09
C LEU A 114 11.59 2.13 -12.60
N ILE A 115 10.58 2.39 -11.78
CA ILE A 115 10.63 2.16 -10.33
C ILE A 115 9.55 1.14 -9.98
N LEU A 116 9.98 -0.03 -9.50
CA LEU A 116 9.13 -1.14 -9.09
C LEU A 116 8.95 -1.11 -7.57
N GLY A 117 7.72 -1.02 -7.10
CA GLY A 117 7.39 -0.79 -5.69
C GLY A 117 7.63 0.67 -5.29
N ALA A 118 7.15 1.61 -6.10
CA ALA A 118 7.41 3.04 -5.94
C ALA A 118 6.90 3.66 -4.63
N GLY A 119 6.02 2.95 -3.92
CA GLY A 119 5.53 3.35 -2.61
C GLY A 119 4.92 4.75 -2.60
N SER A 120 5.26 5.53 -1.58
CA SER A 120 4.84 6.93 -1.48
C SER A 120 5.68 7.90 -2.31
N GLY A 121 6.70 7.41 -3.05
CA GLY A 121 7.38 8.20 -4.07
C GLY A 121 8.77 8.74 -3.71
N THR A 122 9.44 8.22 -2.70
CA THR A 122 10.80 8.68 -2.33
C THR A 122 11.82 8.40 -3.46
N ASP A 123 11.80 7.20 -4.06
CA ASP A 123 12.66 6.89 -5.22
C ASP A 123 12.30 7.73 -6.44
N VAL A 124 11.00 8.01 -6.63
CA VAL A 124 10.52 8.90 -7.70
C VAL A 124 11.05 10.31 -7.51
N ALA A 125 11.00 10.85 -6.28
CA ALA A 125 11.56 12.15 -5.96
C ALA A 125 13.08 12.21 -6.18
N ALA A 126 13.79 11.10 -5.88
CA ALA A 126 15.21 10.98 -6.15
C ALA A 126 15.50 11.03 -7.66
N ALA A 127 14.77 10.27 -8.47
CA ALA A 127 14.89 10.29 -9.94
C ALA A 127 14.66 11.70 -10.51
N LEU A 128 13.60 12.37 -10.08
CA LEU A 128 13.26 13.72 -10.52
C LEU A 128 14.34 14.74 -10.16
N LYS A 129 14.93 14.63 -8.96
CA LYS A 129 16.02 15.49 -8.49
C LYS A 129 17.26 15.38 -9.38
N HIS A 130 17.53 14.20 -9.91
CA HIS A 130 18.63 13.91 -10.83
C HIS A 130 18.31 14.16 -12.31
N GLY A 131 17.20 14.82 -12.59
CA GLY A 131 16.89 15.30 -13.95
C GLY A 131 16.41 14.26 -14.93
N VAL A 132 15.89 13.12 -14.45
CA VAL A 132 15.30 12.07 -15.29
C VAL A 132 14.17 12.63 -16.14
N ALA A 133 14.11 12.24 -17.41
CA ALA A 133 13.13 12.76 -18.36
C ALA A 133 11.74 12.08 -18.24
N SER A 134 11.72 10.82 -17.87
CA SER A 134 10.48 10.04 -17.71
C SER A 134 10.63 8.99 -16.61
N VAL A 135 9.63 8.85 -15.76
CA VAL A 135 9.58 7.86 -14.68
C VAL A 135 8.27 7.09 -14.75
N ASP A 136 8.35 5.79 -14.99
CA ASP A 136 7.22 4.89 -14.75
C ASP A 136 7.31 4.34 -13.33
N ALA A 137 6.33 4.69 -12.50
CA ALA A 137 6.31 4.38 -11.07
C ALA A 137 5.22 3.34 -10.77
N VAL A 138 5.63 2.08 -10.62
CA VAL A 138 4.71 0.95 -10.40
C VAL A 138 4.55 0.70 -8.90
N GLU A 139 3.32 0.73 -8.43
CA GLU A 139 2.96 0.45 -7.03
C GLU A 139 1.70 -0.42 -7.01
N ILE A 140 1.73 -1.48 -6.21
CA ILE A 140 0.61 -2.43 -6.14
C ILE A 140 -0.56 -1.88 -5.33
N ASP A 141 -0.29 -1.09 -4.29
CA ASP A 141 -1.31 -0.58 -3.39
C ASP A 141 -1.79 0.83 -3.78
N PRO A 142 -3.02 0.98 -4.30
CA PRO A 142 -3.55 2.26 -4.71
C PRO A 142 -3.68 3.26 -3.56
N ALA A 143 -3.83 2.79 -2.31
CA ALA A 143 -3.91 3.67 -1.15
C ALA A 143 -2.54 4.27 -0.79
N ILE A 144 -1.46 3.51 -0.93
CA ILE A 144 -0.08 4.01 -0.73
C ILE A 144 0.26 5.04 -1.82
N LEU A 145 -0.05 4.73 -3.08
CA LEU A 145 0.15 5.68 -4.18
C LEU A 145 -0.61 6.99 -3.94
N ARG A 146 -1.88 6.90 -3.52
CA ARG A 146 -2.70 8.07 -3.18
C ARG A 146 -2.09 8.89 -2.04
N LEU A 147 -1.62 8.24 -0.96
CA LEU A 147 -0.93 8.90 0.14
C LEU A 147 0.31 9.65 -0.32
N GLY A 148 1.13 9.04 -1.20
CA GLY A 148 2.29 9.68 -1.79
C GLY A 148 1.92 10.93 -2.58
N ARG A 149 0.86 10.86 -3.39
CA ARG A 149 0.36 12.00 -4.17
C ARG A 149 -0.13 13.15 -3.28
N GLU A 150 -0.83 12.82 -2.18
CA GLU A 150 -1.45 13.82 -1.30
C GLU A 150 -0.48 14.41 -0.28
N ARG A 151 0.48 13.62 0.22
CA ARG A 151 1.23 13.94 1.44
C ARG A 151 2.74 14.01 1.28
N HIS A 152 3.31 13.51 0.18
CA HIS A 152 4.76 13.59 -0.01
C HIS A 152 5.20 15.05 -0.19
N PRO A 153 6.17 15.56 0.59
CA PRO A 153 6.56 16.98 0.56
C PRO A 153 7.09 17.43 -0.80
N ASP A 154 7.80 16.58 -1.54
CA ASP A 154 8.32 16.88 -2.87
C ASP A 154 7.28 16.69 -3.98
N ARG A 155 6.09 16.17 -3.68
CA ARG A 155 4.98 15.92 -4.62
C ARG A 155 5.39 15.19 -5.91
N PRO A 156 6.16 14.11 -5.84
CA PRO A 156 6.74 13.48 -7.03
C PRO A 156 5.68 13.01 -8.02
N TYR A 157 4.54 12.52 -7.55
CA TYR A 157 3.44 12.06 -8.40
C TYR A 157 2.63 13.17 -9.09
N SER A 158 2.96 14.44 -8.83
CA SER A 158 2.36 15.60 -9.50
C SER A 158 3.24 16.14 -10.64
N ASP A 159 4.47 15.64 -10.77
CA ASP A 159 5.37 16.01 -11.84
C ASP A 159 4.92 15.37 -13.17
N PRO A 160 4.83 16.14 -14.28
CA PRO A 160 4.35 15.62 -15.57
C PRO A 160 5.26 14.54 -16.18
N ARG A 161 6.48 14.40 -15.72
CA ARG A 161 7.42 13.34 -16.14
C ARG A 161 7.11 11.99 -15.49
N VAL A 162 6.24 11.94 -14.49
CA VAL A 162 5.94 10.74 -13.72
C VAL A 162 4.63 10.11 -14.20
N HIS A 163 4.69 8.83 -14.51
CA HIS A 163 3.57 8.01 -14.93
C HIS A 163 3.31 6.95 -13.84
N PRO A 164 2.45 7.23 -12.86
CA PRO A 164 2.13 6.26 -11.82
C PRO A 164 1.22 5.17 -12.37
N VAL A 165 1.60 3.91 -12.12
CA VAL A 165 0.86 2.72 -12.53
C VAL A 165 0.50 1.90 -11.30
N THR A 166 -0.78 1.61 -11.12
CA THR A 166 -1.24 0.68 -10.08
C THR A 166 -1.29 -0.71 -10.67
N ASP A 167 -0.23 -1.51 -10.40
CA ASP A 167 -0.10 -2.87 -10.93
C ASP A 167 0.86 -3.69 -10.06
N ASP A 168 0.78 -5.02 -10.18
CA ASP A 168 1.84 -5.92 -9.73
C ASP A 168 3.10 -5.72 -10.56
N ALA A 169 4.24 -5.51 -9.90
CA ALA A 169 5.50 -5.19 -10.57
C ALA A 169 5.98 -6.29 -11.52
N ARG A 170 5.75 -7.58 -11.22
CA ARG A 170 6.07 -8.68 -12.16
C ARG A 170 5.11 -8.73 -13.34
N HIS A 171 3.84 -8.43 -13.10
CA HIS A 171 2.89 -8.33 -14.20
C HIS A 171 3.30 -7.21 -15.13
N PHE A 172 3.63 -6.05 -14.61
CA PHE A 172 4.12 -4.92 -15.40
C PHE A 172 5.38 -5.27 -16.21
N LEU A 173 6.40 -5.87 -15.60
CA LEU A 173 7.62 -6.30 -16.29
C LEU A 173 7.36 -7.27 -17.44
N ARG A 174 6.33 -8.10 -17.35
CA ARG A 174 5.98 -9.10 -18.37
C ARG A 174 5.16 -8.52 -19.51
N THR A 175 4.51 -7.39 -19.31
CA THR A 175 3.54 -6.79 -20.23
C THR A 175 4.04 -5.51 -20.89
N THR A 176 5.06 -4.86 -20.31
CA THR A 176 5.65 -3.66 -20.90
C THR A 176 6.59 -3.98 -22.05
N ASP A 177 6.44 -3.27 -23.15
CA ASP A 177 7.40 -3.26 -24.28
C ASP A 177 8.41 -2.11 -24.18
N LYS A 178 8.21 -1.20 -23.22
CA LYS A 178 9.08 -0.02 -23.01
C LYS A 178 10.45 -0.46 -22.49
N LYS A 179 11.49 0.20 -22.95
CA LYS A 179 12.87 0.02 -22.48
C LYS A 179 13.25 1.16 -21.57
N TYR A 180 14.08 0.83 -20.58
CA TYR A 180 14.50 1.79 -19.55
C TYR A 180 16.02 1.81 -19.44
N ASP A 181 16.56 2.99 -19.14
CA ASP A 181 17.99 3.17 -18.86
C ASP A 181 18.35 2.68 -17.46
N LEU A 182 17.38 2.75 -16.53
CA LEU A 182 17.53 2.29 -15.16
C LEU A 182 16.22 1.63 -14.69
N VAL A 183 16.36 0.48 -14.03
CA VAL A 183 15.27 -0.16 -13.30
C VAL A 183 15.63 -0.25 -11.82
N VAL A 184 14.82 0.39 -10.98
CA VAL A 184 14.99 0.40 -9.53
C VAL A 184 13.98 -0.58 -8.90
N PHE A 185 14.50 -1.56 -8.16
CA PHE A 185 13.72 -2.37 -7.24
C PHE A 185 13.68 -1.66 -5.89
N ALA A 186 12.65 -0.89 -5.65
CA ALA A 186 12.57 0.07 -4.56
C ALA A 186 12.14 -0.60 -3.25
N LEU A 187 13.08 -1.19 -2.51
CA LEU A 187 12.90 -1.76 -1.16
C LEU A 187 11.50 -2.38 -0.93
N ILE A 188 11.11 -3.27 -1.84
CA ILE A 188 9.78 -3.87 -1.91
C ILE A 188 9.50 -4.79 -0.70
N ASP A 189 10.50 -5.04 0.14
CA ASP A 189 10.37 -5.85 1.34
C ASP A 189 9.59 -5.11 2.41
N SER A 190 8.34 -5.48 2.57
CA SER A 190 7.65 -5.11 3.80
C SER A 190 8.32 -5.87 4.96
N LEU A 191 8.84 -5.14 5.94
CA LEU A 191 9.40 -5.72 7.18
C LEU A 191 8.35 -6.49 8.00
N THR A 192 7.20 -6.76 7.46
CA THR A 192 6.09 -7.49 8.08
C THR A 192 6.38 -8.99 8.15
N LEU A 193 7.44 -9.37 8.84
CA LEU A 193 7.72 -10.74 9.28
C LEU A 193 6.64 -11.21 10.25
N GLN A 194 5.47 -11.57 9.75
CA GLN A 194 4.31 -11.80 10.60
C GLN A 194 4.23 -13.21 11.15
N SER A 195 4.87 -14.19 10.55
CA SER A 195 4.83 -15.55 11.04
C SER A 195 5.83 -16.45 10.31
N ALA A 196 6.47 -17.36 11.04
CA ALA A 196 7.28 -18.44 10.46
C ALA A 196 6.49 -19.36 9.52
N PHE A 197 5.16 -19.26 9.53
CA PHE A 197 4.24 -20.04 8.69
C PHE A 197 3.73 -19.31 7.45
N SER A 198 3.94 -18.01 7.31
CA SER A 198 3.63 -17.27 6.08
C SER A 198 4.76 -17.47 5.06
N GLY A 199 4.87 -18.66 4.50
CA GLY A 199 5.94 -19.03 3.56
C GLY A 199 5.85 -18.38 2.19
N VAL A 200 4.80 -17.61 1.91
CA VAL A 200 4.60 -16.95 0.62
C VAL A 200 4.42 -15.47 0.87
N ARG A 201 5.48 -14.71 0.60
CA ARG A 201 5.45 -13.25 0.64
C ARG A 201 5.33 -12.72 -0.78
N LEU A 202 4.47 -11.75 -0.99
CA LEU A 202 4.39 -11.04 -2.28
C LEU A 202 5.75 -10.44 -2.67
N GLU A 203 6.51 -9.96 -1.71
CA GLU A 203 7.84 -9.37 -1.90
C GLU A 203 8.86 -10.38 -2.42
N SER A 204 8.80 -11.64 -1.99
CA SER A 204 9.72 -12.69 -2.42
C SER A 204 9.65 -12.97 -3.92
N TYR A 205 8.53 -12.67 -4.56
CA TYR A 205 8.37 -12.87 -6.00
C TYR A 205 9.14 -11.86 -6.85
N MET A 206 9.53 -10.72 -6.29
CA MET A 206 10.29 -9.70 -7.01
C MET A 206 11.80 -9.98 -7.03
N PHE A 207 12.33 -10.63 -5.99
CA PHE A 207 13.76 -10.94 -5.87
C PHE A 207 14.07 -12.35 -6.34
N THR A 208 13.67 -12.67 -7.58
CA THR A 208 13.93 -13.96 -8.22
C THR A 208 14.76 -13.78 -9.48
N GLU A 209 15.45 -14.86 -9.90
CA GLU A 209 16.23 -14.86 -11.14
C GLU A 209 15.37 -14.50 -12.35
N GLU A 210 14.12 -14.97 -12.39
CA GLU A 210 13.15 -14.69 -13.47
C GLU A 210 12.80 -13.20 -13.52
N SER A 211 12.65 -12.52 -12.37
CA SER A 211 12.39 -11.08 -12.34
C SER A 211 13.58 -10.29 -12.90
N PHE A 212 14.80 -10.64 -12.49
CA PHE A 212 16.00 -9.99 -13.00
C PHE A 212 16.24 -10.29 -14.50
N ARG A 213 15.87 -11.48 -14.98
CA ARG A 213 15.92 -11.81 -16.40
C ARG A 213 14.89 -11.02 -17.22
N ALA A 214 13.72 -10.71 -16.65
CA ALA A 214 12.68 -9.94 -17.33
C ALA A 214 13.07 -8.46 -17.51
N VAL A 215 14.03 -7.95 -16.75
CA VAL A 215 14.55 -6.57 -16.84
C VAL A 215 15.58 -6.39 -17.98
N ARG A 216 16.10 -7.47 -18.57
CA ARG A 216 17.14 -7.41 -19.64
C ARG A 216 16.54 -7.06 -21.03
#